data_0e158aea9572c0b52eaf33890d3f8cae
#
_entry.id   0e158aea9572c0b52eaf33890d3f8cae
#
_cell.length_a   1.000
_cell.length_b   1.000
_cell.length_c   1.000
_cell.angle_alpha   90.00
_cell.angle_beta   90.00
_cell.angle_gamma   90.00
#
_symmetry.space_group_name_H-M   'P 1'
#
loop_
_entity.id
_entity.type
_entity.pdbx_description
1 polymer ?
#
loop_
_entity_poly.entity_id
_entity_poly.type
_entity_poly.pdbx_seq_one_letter_code
_entity_poly.pdbx_strand_id
1 'polypeptide(L)'
;DRIDIDSTEWRNLLKGNAGREIKVTVYTMLADKWNKYAPHTIHVAEAIDPYLSYRLIEPGYELYRQLGIYQRCLENFTQKVIYENNRTYEEKNNHCINCHNFQNYSTDRMLFHVRSNHGGTIMINGSEAKKIQIKNPNILAAGVYPSWHPKKNLVCFSTNQTGQTFHMYHQEKIEVVDTNSDLILYDADKNE
;
A
#
# COMPACT_ATOMS: atom_id res chain seq x y z
N ASP A 1 17.93 -1.31 15.88
CA ASP A 1 17.60 -0.43 17.02
C ASP A 1 16.35 0.37 16.67
N ARG A 2 15.46 0.54 17.64
CA ARG A 2 14.18 1.22 17.49
C ARG A 2 14.10 2.34 18.52
N ILE A 3 13.59 3.48 18.10
CA ILE A 3 13.28 4.60 18.99
C ILE A 3 11.75 4.67 19.09
N ASP A 4 11.22 4.50 20.29
CA ASP A 4 9.81 4.65 20.58
C ASP A 4 9.54 6.02 21.21
N ILE A 5 8.60 6.75 20.65
CA ILE A 5 8.11 8.01 21.21
C ILE A 5 6.78 7.70 21.92
N ASP A 6 6.60 8.22 23.12
CA ASP A 6 5.31 8.09 23.84
C ASP A 6 4.17 8.64 22.98
N SER A 7 3.07 7.90 22.86
CA SER A 7 1.96 8.24 21.98
C SER A 7 1.24 9.54 22.40
N THR A 8 1.23 9.85 23.69
CA THR A 8 0.63 11.09 24.21
C THR A 8 1.52 12.29 23.90
N GLU A 9 2.83 12.15 24.11
CA GLU A 9 3.81 13.19 23.76
C GLU A 9 3.81 13.47 22.25
N TRP A 10 3.80 12.40 21.43
CA TRP A 10 3.72 12.52 19.97
C TRP A 10 2.46 13.27 19.52
N ARG A 11 1.30 12.90 20.05
CA ARG A 11 0.03 13.55 19.74
C ARG A 11 0.02 15.03 20.13
N ASN A 12 0.53 15.36 21.31
CA ASN A 12 0.64 16.73 21.77
C ASN A 12 1.59 17.55 20.90
N LEU A 13 2.71 16.95 20.48
CA LEU A 13 3.67 17.56 19.57
C LEU A 13 3.01 17.89 18.21
N LEU A 14 2.28 16.94 17.62
CA LEU A 14 1.57 17.15 16.35
C LEU A 14 0.50 18.23 16.48
N LYS A 15 -0.34 18.17 17.49
CA LYS A 15 -1.40 19.17 17.74
C LYS A 15 -0.83 20.58 17.94
N GLY A 16 0.27 20.71 18.67
CA GLY A 16 0.92 21.99 18.93
C GLY A 16 1.63 22.59 17.70
N ASN A 17 1.85 21.77 16.65
CA ASN A 17 2.58 22.18 15.45
C ASN A 17 1.76 22.01 14.16
N ALA A 18 0.45 21.89 14.23
CA ALA A 18 -0.41 21.82 13.04
C ALA A 18 -0.14 23.00 12.10
N GLY A 19 0.05 22.74 10.81
CA GLY A 19 0.43 23.72 9.80
C GLY A 19 1.87 24.25 9.88
N ARG A 20 2.74 23.65 10.74
CA ARG A 20 4.13 24.08 10.98
C ARG A 20 5.13 22.99 10.66
N GLU A 21 6.41 23.35 10.77
CA GLU A 21 7.52 22.42 10.62
C GLU A 21 8.05 21.94 11.99
N ILE A 22 8.38 20.65 12.04
CA ILE A 22 9.12 20.02 13.14
C ILE A 22 10.49 19.61 12.62
N LYS A 23 11.57 19.93 13.35
CA LYS A 23 12.92 19.45 13.06
C LYS A 23 13.26 18.29 13.97
N VAL A 24 13.61 17.16 13.37
CA VAL A 24 14.13 15.98 14.08
C VAL A 24 15.63 15.90 13.89
N THR A 25 16.38 15.87 14.97
CA THR A 25 17.84 15.68 14.96
C THR A 25 18.19 14.42 15.72
N VAL A 26 18.89 13.51 15.07
CA VAL A 26 19.34 12.27 15.70
C VAL A 26 20.78 12.45 16.19
N TYR A 27 21.01 12.00 17.41
CA TYR A 27 22.35 11.88 18.00
C TYR A 27 22.59 10.42 18.35
N THR A 28 23.77 9.90 18.04
CA THR A 28 24.17 8.55 18.42
C THR A 28 25.49 8.62 19.21
N MET A 29 25.64 7.74 20.16
CA MET A 29 26.93 7.56 20.85
C MET A 29 27.65 6.36 20.25
N LEU A 30 28.84 6.57 19.74
CA LEU A 30 29.69 5.51 19.23
C LEU A 30 31.11 5.71 19.80
N ALA A 31 31.66 4.67 20.45
CA ALA A 31 32.97 4.73 21.11
C ALA A 31 33.14 5.97 22.00
N ASP A 32 32.19 6.21 22.90
CA ASP A 32 32.12 7.32 23.85
C ASP A 32 32.14 8.73 23.24
N LYS A 33 31.82 8.81 21.94
CA LYS A 33 31.72 10.08 21.22
C LYS A 33 30.30 10.26 20.64
N TRP A 34 29.74 11.45 20.91
CA TRP A 34 28.47 11.84 20.31
C TRP A 34 28.61 12.24 18.84
N ASN A 35 27.83 11.63 17.99
CA ASN A 35 27.73 11.97 16.58
C ASN A 35 26.34 12.60 16.34
N LYS A 36 26.34 13.77 15.74
CA LYS A 36 25.13 14.49 15.35
C LYS A 36 24.89 14.30 13.86
N TYR A 37 23.69 13.86 13.50
CA TYR A 37 23.27 13.75 12.11
C TYR A 37 22.58 15.03 11.62
N ALA A 38 22.50 15.20 10.31
CA ALA A 38 21.78 16.31 9.71
C ALA A 38 20.31 16.27 10.15
N PRO A 39 19.71 17.42 10.49
CA PRO A 39 18.32 17.46 10.89
C PRO A 39 17.39 17.11 9.71
N HIS A 40 16.32 16.38 10.00
CA HIS A 40 15.25 16.12 9.08
C HIS A 40 14.05 17.02 9.41
N THR A 41 13.45 17.64 8.41
CA THR A 41 12.28 18.52 8.58
C THR A 41 11.02 17.76 8.17
N ILE A 42 10.00 17.84 9.01
CA ILE A 42 8.68 17.24 8.81
C ILE A 42 7.66 18.37 8.83
N HIS A 43 6.82 18.46 7.79
CA HIS A 43 5.67 19.35 7.78
C HIS A 43 4.48 18.65 8.45
N VAL A 44 3.89 19.27 9.43
CA VAL A 44 2.67 18.80 10.10
C VAL A 44 1.46 19.37 9.37
N ALA A 45 0.61 18.55 8.80
CA ALA A 45 -0.61 18.99 8.14
C ALA A 45 -1.57 19.65 9.15
N GLU A 46 -2.41 20.56 8.69
CA GLU A 46 -3.46 21.18 9.53
C GLU A 46 -4.49 20.15 10.00
N ALA A 47 -4.85 19.22 9.12
CA ALA A 47 -5.67 18.06 9.43
C ALA A 47 -4.89 16.80 9.10
N ILE A 48 -4.71 15.91 10.09
CA ILE A 48 -4.00 14.64 9.94
C ILE A 48 -5.03 13.53 9.93
N ASP A 49 -5.05 12.75 8.83
CA ASP A 49 -5.77 11.49 8.80
C ASP A 49 -5.13 10.55 9.83
N PRO A 50 -5.89 10.00 10.76
CA PRO A 50 -5.36 9.15 11.82
C PRO A 50 -4.88 7.78 11.33
N TYR A 51 -5.15 7.42 10.08
CA TYR A 51 -4.82 6.10 9.56
C TYR A 51 -3.93 6.16 8.32
N LEU A 52 -2.95 5.26 8.30
CA LEU A 52 -2.09 5.00 7.15
C LEU A 52 -2.21 3.52 6.76
N SER A 53 -2.53 3.27 5.49
CA SER A 53 -2.44 1.93 4.92
C SER A 53 -1.18 1.77 4.09
N TYR A 54 -0.54 0.61 4.20
CA TYR A 54 0.70 0.32 3.49
C TYR A 54 0.84 -1.17 3.21
N ARG A 55 1.59 -1.45 2.18
CA ARG A 55 2.05 -2.81 1.86
C ARG A 55 3.38 -3.06 2.53
N LEU A 56 3.50 -4.16 3.25
CA LEU A 56 4.74 -4.66 3.79
C LEU A 56 5.19 -5.89 3.00
N ILE A 57 6.43 -5.86 2.54
CA ILE A 57 7.08 -6.96 1.82
C ILE A 57 8.54 -7.03 2.27
N GLU A 58 9.04 -8.23 2.48
CA GLU A 58 10.46 -8.42 2.74
C GLU A 58 11.31 -8.04 1.52
N PRO A 59 12.53 -7.50 1.72
CA PRO A 59 13.46 -7.25 0.63
C PRO A 59 13.84 -8.56 -0.07
N GLY A 60 13.69 -8.59 -1.39
CA GLY A 60 14.04 -9.73 -2.22
C GLY A 60 13.06 -9.97 -3.34
N TYR A 61 13.37 -10.96 -4.18
CA TYR A 61 12.48 -11.41 -5.24
C TYR A 61 11.61 -12.56 -4.70
N GLU A 62 10.31 -12.53 -5.01
CA GLU A 62 9.38 -13.63 -4.74
C GLU A 62 9.22 -14.01 -3.25
N LEU A 63 9.51 -13.10 -2.32
CA LEU A 63 9.30 -13.32 -0.90
C LEU A 63 7.84 -13.03 -0.50
N TYR A 64 6.90 -13.72 -1.13
CA TYR A 64 5.48 -13.47 -0.93
C TYR A 64 4.91 -14.06 0.35
N ARG A 65 5.66 -14.91 1.05
CA ARG A 65 5.19 -15.58 2.28
C ARG A 65 4.85 -14.59 3.39
N GLN A 66 5.61 -13.51 3.52
CA GLN A 66 5.43 -12.47 4.55
C GLN A 66 4.89 -11.16 3.98
N LEU A 67 4.14 -11.25 2.89
CA LEU A 67 3.54 -10.12 2.24
C LEU A 67 2.18 -9.81 2.83
N GLY A 68 1.89 -8.54 3.10
CA GLY A 68 0.60 -8.11 3.60
C GLY A 68 0.27 -6.66 3.31
N ILE A 69 -0.99 -6.32 3.51
CA ILE A 69 -1.51 -4.95 3.56
C ILE A 69 -1.95 -4.70 5.00
N TYR A 70 -1.46 -3.61 5.57
CA TYR A 70 -1.66 -3.25 6.97
C TYR A 70 -2.22 -1.84 7.07
N GLN A 71 -2.94 -1.59 8.14
CA GLN A 71 -3.39 -0.26 8.54
C GLN A 71 -2.77 0.09 9.88
N ARG A 72 -2.17 1.26 9.98
CA ARG A 72 -1.58 1.79 11.21
C ARG A 72 -2.31 3.05 11.65
N CYS A 73 -2.63 3.14 12.92
CA CYS A 73 -3.08 4.37 13.52
C CYS A 73 -1.88 5.26 13.86
N LEU A 74 -1.88 6.49 13.37
CA LEU A 74 -0.80 7.45 13.59
C LEU A 74 -0.86 8.12 14.97
N GLU A 75 -2.00 8.02 15.65
CA GLU A 75 -2.17 8.60 16.99
C GLU A 75 -1.66 7.71 18.12
N ASN A 76 -1.73 6.39 17.95
CA ASN A 76 -1.35 5.41 18.98
C ASN A 76 -0.45 4.30 18.47
N PHE A 77 -0.05 4.37 17.20
CA PHE A 77 0.83 3.43 16.49
C PHE A 77 0.33 1.98 16.44
N THR A 78 -0.92 1.71 16.79
CA THR A 78 -1.48 0.36 16.65
C THR A 78 -1.54 -0.03 15.17
N GLN A 79 -1.20 -1.29 14.90
CA GLN A 79 -1.22 -1.87 13.56
C GLN A 79 -2.28 -2.96 13.49
N LYS A 80 -3.09 -2.93 12.43
CA LYS A 80 -4.06 -3.97 12.11
C LYS A 80 -3.74 -4.57 10.74
N VAL A 81 -3.98 -5.86 10.61
CA VAL A 81 -3.87 -6.58 9.34
C VAL A 81 -5.15 -6.35 8.54
N ILE A 82 -5.03 -5.91 7.30
CA ILE A 82 -6.11 -5.93 6.31
C ILE A 82 -6.09 -7.27 5.59
N TYR A 83 -4.93 -7.65 5.06
CA TYR A 83 -4.68 -8.96 4.45
C TYR A 83 -3.23 -9.37 4.67
N GLU A 84 -3.01 -10.66 4.89
CA GLU A 84 -1.68 -11.20 5.17
C GLU A 84 -1.54 -12.64 4.61
N ASN A 85 -0.51 -12.89 3.82
CA ASN A 85 -0.28 -14.18 3.20
C ASN A 85 0.04 -15.30 4.20
N ASN A 86 0.77 -14.99 5.26
CA ASN A 86 1.28 -15.97 6.23
C ASN A 86 0.20 -16.79 6.97
N ARG A 87 -1.07 -16.39 6.93
CA ARG A 87 -2.19 -17.12 7.56
C ARG A 87 -2.78 -18.20 6.68
N THR A 88 -2.86 -17.96 5.38
CA THR A 88 -3.52 -18.85 4.40
C THR A 88 -2.66 -19.12 3.18
N TYR A 89 -1.40 -18.69 3.23
CA TYR A 89 -0.49 -18.83 2.11
C TYR A 89 -0.04 -20.27 1.93
N GLU A 90 -0.29 -20.79 0.74
CA GLU A 90 0.32 -22.01 0.25
C GLU A 90 1.36 -21.62 -0.81
N GLU A 91 2.59 -22.07 -0.65
CA GLU A 91 3.72 -21.70 -1.52
C GLU A 91 3.43 -21.93 -3.01
N LYS A 92 2.72 -23.02 -3.34
CA LYS A 92 2.27 -23.35 -4.71
C LYS A 92 1.33 -22.30 -5.32
N ASN A 93 0.69 -21.47 -4.51
CA ASN A 93 -0.25 -20.45 -4.97
C ASN A 93 0.44 -19.13 -5.34
N ASN A 94 1.61 -18.88 -4.79
CA ASN A 94 2.49 -17.75 -5.12
C ASN A 94 1.76 -16.40 -5.18
N HIS A 95 0.95 -16.10 -4.17
CA HIS A 95 0.12 -14.91 -4.13
C HIS A 95 0.95 -13.64 -3.95
N CYS A 96 0.88 -12.72 -4.89
CA CYS A 96 1.35 -11.36 -4.73
C CYS A 96 0.16 -10.42 -4.54
N ILE A 97 0.23 -9.55 -3.53
CA ILE A 97 -0.85 -8.62 -3.19
C ILE A 97 -0.36 -7.20 -3.38
N ASN A 98 -1.13 -6.40 -4.09
CA ASN A 98 -0.79 -5.00 -4.32
C ASN A 98 -2.02 -4.18 -4.75
N CYS A 99 -1.76 -2.96 -5.24
CA CYS A 99 -2.77 -2.09 -5.84
C CYS A 99 -3.89 -1.73 -4.88
N HIS A 100 -3.60 -1.60 -3.56
CA HIS A 100 -4.60 -1.13 -2.61
C HIS A 100 -4.91 0.35 -2.86
N ASN A 101 -6.20 0.67 -2.86
CA ASN A 101 -6.68 2.02 -3.14
C ASN A 101 -7.98 2.27 -2.39
N PHE A 102 -8.15 3.48 -1.86
CA PHE A 102 -9.31 3.90 -1.09
C PHE A 102 -10.15 4.89 -1.87
N GLN A 103 -11.49 4.78 -1.77
CA GLN A 103 -12.38 5.76 -2.35
C GLN A 103 -12.39 7.01 -1.49
N ASN A 104 -11.91 8.12 -2.03
CA ASN A 104 -11.94 9.44 -1.39
C ASN A 104 -11.45 9.41 0.07
N TYR A 105 -10.36 8.68 0.32
CA TYR A 105 -9.74 8.49 1.66
C TYR A 105 -10.65 7.82 2.71
N SER A 106 -11.76 7.22 2.31
CA SER A 106 -12.67 6.52 3.22
C SER A 106 -12.02 5.26 3.76
N THR A 107 -12.03 5.08 5.08
CA THR A 107 -11.54 3.85 5.72
C THR A 107 -12.46 2.65 5.51
N ASP A 108 -13.72 2.89 5.09
CA ASP A 108 -14.73 1.85 4.90
C ASP A 108 -14.77 1.30 3.47
N ARG A 109 -14.11 1.99 2.54
CA ARG A 109 -14.14 1.63 1.14
C ARG A 109 -12.76 1.53 0.54
N MET A 110 -12.34 0.32 0.28
CA MET A 110 -11.07 0.04 -0.37
C MET A 110 -11.17 -1.13 -1.33
N LEU A 111 -10.18 -1.24 -2.19
CA LEU A 111 -9.92 -2.46 -2.96
C LEU A 111 -8.43 -2.74 -3.02
N PHE A 112 -8.10 -4.00 -3.28
CA PHE A 112 -6.75 -4.45 -3.56
C PHE A 112 -6.77 -5.65 -4.50
N HIS A 113 -5.64 -5.91 -5.16
CA HIS A 113 -5.53 -6.98 -6.14
C HIS A 113 -4.63 -8.09 -5.64
N VAL A 114 -5.09 -9.34 -5.75
CA VAL A 114 -4.34 -10.57 -5.51
C VAL A 114 -3.97 -11.17 -6.85
N ARG A 115 -2.71 -11.48 -7.06
CA ARG A 115 -2.20 -12.13 -8.29
C ARG A 115 -2.01 -13.63 -8.07
N SER A 116 -1.78 -14.35 -9.19
CA SER A 116 -1.52 -15.78 -9.27
C SER A 116 -2.77 -16.65 -9.03
N ASN A 117 -2.60 -17.88 -8.57
CA ASN A 117 -3.71 -18.81 -8.34
C ASN A 117 -4.73 -18.19 -7.37
N HIS A 118 -6.01 -18.33 -7.69
CA HIS A 118 -7.09 -17.65 -6.96
C HIS A 118 -7.06 -16.12 -6.98
N GLY A 119 -6.25 -15.54 -7.87
CA GLY A 119 -6.14 -14.09 -8.04
C GLY A 119 -7.47 -13.40 -8.36
N GLY A 120 -7.51 -12.11 -8.18
CA GLY A 120 -8.64 -11.23 -8.47
C GLY A 120 -8.61 -9.98 -7.61
N THR A 121 -9.54 -9.08 -7.86
CA THR A 121 -9.69 -7.86 -7.08
C THR A 121 -10.66 -8.09 -5.93
N ILE A 122 -10.23 -7.77 -4.72
CA ILE A 122 -11.08 -7.80 -3.52
C ILE A 122 -11.54 -6.37 -3.26
N MET A 123 -12.85 -6.19 -3.15
CA MET A 123 -13.46 -4.94 -2.73
C MET A 123 -13.99 -5.07 -1.32
N ILE A 124 -13.65 -4.12 -0.47
CA ILE A 124 -14.15 -4.00 0.90
C ILE A 124 -15.11 -2.82 0.94
N ASN A 125 -16.27 -3.03 1.54
CA ASN A 125 -17.28 -2.01 1.79
C ASN A 125 -17.82 -2.20 3.21
N GLY A 126 -17.34 -1.39 4.15
CA GLY A 126 -17.62 -1.59 5.57
C GLY A 126 -17.11 -2.94 6.07
N SER A 127 -18.01 -3.79 6.53
CA SER A 127 -17.71 -5.16 7.00
C SER A 127 -17.73 -6.23 5.92
N GLU A 128 -18.16 -5.89 4.70
CA GLU A 128 -18.23 -6.84 3.60
C GLU A 128 -16.95 -6.86 2.78
N ALA A 129 -16.46 -8.06 2.47
CA ALA A 129 -15.39 -8.29 1.53
C ALA A 129 -15.90 -9.15 0.36
N LYS A 130 -15.77 -8.64 -0.86
CA LYS A 130 -16.26 -9.29 -2.07
C LYS A 130 -15.15 -9.40 -3.10
N LYS A 131 -14.98 -10.58 -3.70
CA LYS A 131 -14.17 -10.73 -4.90
C LYS A 131 -14.97 -10.28 -6.11
N ILE A 132 -14.49 -9.28 -6.81
CA ILE A 132 -15.15 -8.76 -8.01
C ILE A 132 -14.56 -9.42 -9.26
N GLN A 133 -15.43 -9.65 -10.24
CA GLN A 133 -15.06 -10.27 -11.52
C GLN A 133 -14.93 -9.19 -12.59
N ILE A 134 -13.70 -8.81 -12.90
CA ILE A 134 -13.42 -7.80 -13.94
C ILE A 134 -13.11 -8.46 -15.29
N LYS A 135 -12.60 -9.69 -15.27
CA LYS A 135 -12.16 -10.38 -16.47
C LYS A 135 -13.36 -10.90 -17.31
N ASN A 136 -13.38 -10.55 -18.58
CA ASN A 136 -14.27 -11.11 -19.59
C ASN A 136 -13.48 -11.35 -20.90
N PRO A 137 -14.06 -12.01 -21.94
CA PRO A 137 -13.36 -12.32 -23.18
C PRO A 137 -12.80 -11.12 -23.96
N ASN A 138 -13.37 -9.92 -23.72
CA ASN A 138 -12.98 -8.69 -24.42
C ASN A 138 -11.90 -7.89 -23.67
N ILE A 139 -11.48 -8.35 -22.48
CA ILE A 139 -10.49 -7.68 -21.64
C ILE A 139 -9.14 -8.38 -21.78
N LEU A 140 -8.11 -7.61 -22.07
CA LEU A 140 -6.76 -8.06 -22.37
C LEU A 140 -6.14 -8.90 -21.23
N ALA A 141 -6.26 -8.42 -19.99
CA ALA A 141 -5.70 -9.07 -18.81
C ALA A 141 -6.51 -8.67 -17.54
N ALA A 142 -6.10 -9.13 -16.37
CA ALA A 142 -6.69 -8.68 -15.12
C ALA A 142 -6.50 -7.17 -14.92
N GLY A 143 -7.51 -6.49 -14.39
CA GLY A 143 -7.42 -5.08 -14.05
C GLY A 143 -6.47 -4.83 -12.88
N VAL A 144 -5.54 -3.89 -13.05
CA VAL A 144 -4.54 -3.46 -12.05
C VAL A 144 -4.57 -1.93 -11.92
N TYR A 145 -3.82 -1.39 -10.97
CA TYR A 145 -3.72 0.07 -10.75
C TYR A 145 -5.08 0.77 -10.66
N PRO A 146 -5.94 0.37 -9.71
CA PRO A 146 -7.27 0.93 -9.57
C PRO A 146 -7.23 2.41 -9.19
N SER A 147 -8.19 3.16 -9.75
CA SER A 147 -8.46 4.54 -9.37
C SER A 147 -9.96 4.74 -9.20
N TRP A 148 -10.38 5.08 -7.98
CA TRP A 148 -11.77 5.36 -7.69
C TRP A 148 -12.21 6.71 -8.25
N HIS A 149 -13.41 6.73 -8.77
CA HIS A 149 -14.09 8.01 -9.00
C HIS A 149 -14.45 8.65 -7.65
N PRO A 150 -14.12 9.92 -7.41
CA PRO A 150 -14.24 10.53 -6.07
C PRO A 150 -15.66 10.62 -5.53
N LYS A 151 -16.70 10.58 -6.40
CA LYS A 151 -18.10 10.76 -5.99
C LYS A 151 -19.04 9.63 -6.45
N LYS A 152 -18.61 8.78 -7.38
CA LYS A 152 -19.44 7.70 -7.94
C LYS A 152 -18.84 6.34 -7.60
N ASN A 153 -19.63 5.31 -7.58
CA ASN A 153 -19.19 3.94 -7.35
C ASN A 153 -18.55 3.32 -8.61
N LEU A 154 -17.66 4.07 -9.23
CA LEU A 154 -16.91 3.68 -10.42
C LEU A 154 -15.44 3.54 -10.10
N VAL A 155 -14.81 2.51 -10.65
CA VAL A 155 -13.36 2.29 -10.56
C VAL A 155 -12.81 2.15 -11.96
N CYS A 156 -11.77 2.92 -12.27
CA CYS A 156 -10.99 2.74 -13.47
C CYS A 156 -9.79 1.83 -13.17
N PHE A 157 -9.57 0.82 -13.99
CA PHE A 157 -8.41 -0.06 -13.94
C PHE A 157 -7.61 0.06 -15.21
N SER A 158 -6.30 -0.14 -15.10
CA SER A 158 -5.46 -0.45 -16.25
C SER A 158 -5.45 -1.96 -16.46
N THR A 159 -5.46 -2.40 -17.73
CA THR A 159 -5.22 -3.80 -18.11
C THR A 159 -4.03 -3.82 -19.07
N ASN A 160 -3.02 -4.61 -18.74
CA ASN A 160 -1.74 -4.53 -19.42
C ASN A 160 -1.26 -5.94 -19.82
N GLN A 161 -0.64 -6.01 -20.98
CA GLN A 161 0.13 -7.18 -21.38
C GLN A 161 1.62 -6.88 -21.13
N THR A 162 2.09 -7.33 -19.97
CA THR A 162 3.39 -6.94 -19.42
C THR A 162 4.42 -8.05 -19.58
N GLY A 163 5.60 -7.71 -20.09
CA GLY A 163 6.80 -8.51 -20.01
C GLY A 163 7.76 -7.99 -18.94
N GLN A 164 8.46 -8.88 -18.27
CA GLN A 164 9.50 -8.51 -17.29
C GLN A 164 10.82 -9.17 -17.67
N THR A 165 11.90 -8.39 -17.66
CA THR A 165 13.26 -8.87 -17.89
C THR A 165 14.10 -8.53 -16.67
N PHE A 166 14.80 -9.53 -16.14
CA PHE A 166 15.72 -9.35 -15.01
C PHE A 166 17.14 -9.21 -15.54
N HIS A 167 17.79 -8.10 -15.20
CA HIS A 167 19.17 -7.84 -15.56
C HIS A 167 20.10 -8.16 -14.39
N MET A 168 21.15 -8.90 -14.64
CA MET A 168 22.20 -9.19 -13.66
C MET A 168 23.40 -8.23 -13.75
N TYR A 169 23.33 -7.27 -14.66
CA TYR A 169 24.43 -6.36 -14.99
C TYR A 169 24.05 -4.91 -14.70
N HIS A 170 25.02 -4.11 -14.22
CA HIS A 170 24.83 -2.74 -13.77
C HIS A 170 23.89 -2.60 -12.54
N GLN A 171 23.34 -1.40 -12.35
CA GLN A 171 22.43 -1.09 -11.24
C GLN A 171 20.97 -1.36 -11.59
N GLU A 172 20.66 -1.57 -12.85
CA GLU A 172 19.31 -1.91 -13.31
C GLU A 172 19.05 -3.39 -13.08
N LYS A 173 18.02 -3.68 -12.27
CA LYS A 173 17.72 -5.07 -11.90
C LYS A 173 16.52 -5.63 -12.63
N ILE A 174 15.54 -4.80 -12.97
CA ILE A 174 14.28 -5.20 -13.60
C ILE A 174 13.90 -4.16 -14.64
N GLU A 175 13.59 -4.65 -15.83
CA GLU A 175 12.93 -3.88 -16.88
C GLU A 175 11.51 -4.41 -17.06
N VAL A 176 10.53 -3.52 -17.10
CA VAL A 176 9.12 -3.83 -17.32
C VAL A 176 8.66 -3.15 -18.60
N VAL A 177 8.15 -3.93 -19.53
CA VAL A 177 7.65 -3.44 -20.82
C VAL A 177 6.21 -3.86 -21.00
N ASP A 178 5.32 -2.89 -21.20
CA ASP A 178 3.93 -3.14 -21.59
C ASP A 178 3.82 -3.10 -23.14
N THR A 179 3.43 -4.21 -23.73
CA THR A 179 3.23 -4.30 -25.19
C THR A 179 1.86 -3.82 -25.61
N ASN A 180 0.86 -3.99 -24.76
CA ASN A 180 -0.50 -3.48 -24.93
C ASN A 180 -1.05 -3.01 -23.60
N SER A 181 -1.84 -1.93 -23.63
CA SER A 181 -2.52 -1.39 -22.45
C SER A 181 -3.89 -0.84 -22.83
N ASP A 182 -4.88 -1.11 -21.99
CA ASP A 182 -6.23 -0.58 -22.09
C ASP A 182 -6.74 -0.10 -20.72
N LEU A 183 -7.85 0.63 -20.71
CA LEU A 183 -8.56 1.02 -19.52
C LEU A 183 -9.90 0.28 -19.41
N ILE A 184 -10.20 -0.17 -18.18
CA ILE A 184 -11.47 -0.79 -17.84
C ILE A 184 -12.19 0.13 -16.86
N LEU A 185 -13.44 0.43 -17.15
CA LEU A 185 -14.34 1.09 -16.20
C LEU A 185 -15.26 0.04 -15.59
N TYR A 186 -15.21 -0.09 -14.27
CA TYR A 186 -16.03 -1.00 -13.49
C TYR A 186 -17.07 -0.23 -12.68
N ASP A 187 -18.33 -0.57 -12.86
CA ASP A 187 -19.46 -0.04 -12.08
C ASP A 187 -19.69 -0.95 -10.85
N ALA A 188 -19.34 -0.45 -9.67
CA ALA A 188 -19.43 -1.21 -8.43
C ALA A 188 -20.88 -1.42 -7.96
N ASP A 189 -21.84 -0.60 -8.41
CA ASP A 189 -23.26 -0.74 -8.08
C ASP A 189 -23.91 -1.85 -8.92
N LYS A 190 -23.51 -1.94 -10.20
CA LYS A 190 -24.03 -2.95 -11.11
C LYS A 190 -23.23 -4.25 -11.11
N ASN A 191 -21.99 -4.21 -10.62
CA ASN A 191 -21.02 -5.32 -10.65
C ASN A 191 -20.65 -5.73 -12.09
N GLU A 192 -20.43 -4.77 -12.96
CA GLU A 192 -20.10 -4.95 -14.38
C GLU A 192 -19.00 -3.98 -14.85
#